data_741cda89c78af5dc14c20a2f7d43ce65
#
_entry.id   741cda89c78af5dc14c20a2f7d43ce65
#
_cell.length_a   1.000
_cell.length_b   1.000
_cell.length_c   1.000
_cell.angle_alpha   90.00
_cell.angle_beta   90.00
_cell.angle_gamma   90.00
#
_symmetry.space_group_name_H-M   'P 1'
#
loop_
_entity.id
_entity.type
_entity.pdbx_description
1 polymer ?
#
loop_
_entity_poly.entity_id
_entity_poly.type
_entity_poly.pdbx_seq_one_letter_code
_entity_poly.pdbx_strand_id
1 'polypeptide(L)'
;MDPKKRRLLYTLIAIAVVILLIIAVIYVGRHGTGGLFEANPSASSSPNTGEEDEPDVKTETLQEVKNPYDAVDPTTALAPDLATVKKELSSLPVKERASKNGYSREQFGAAWEDVDKNGCNTRDDILRRDLTDVRFKAGTRACTVITGKLADPYTGKTIDFKRGKKTSSAVQIDHVVALSDAWQTGAQDIDEQKRRELANDPENLVASDGPANMQKSDSDASEWLPGNTAYRCTYVARQVHVKAKYKLWVTPDEKRAMENVLNSCKSTNPGKQKAA
;
A
#
# COMPACT_ATOMS: atom_id res chain seq x y z
N MET A 1 52.48 4.57 -12.12
CA MET A 1 51.81 3.33 -12.50
C MET A 1 50.86 3.61 -13.64
N ASP A 2 51.00 2.91 -14.73
CA ASP A 2 50.20 3.08 -15.95
C ASP A 2 48.69 2.99 -15.62
N PRO A 3 47.82 3.91 -16.10
CA PRO A 3 46.38 3.91 -15.85
C PRO A 3 45.69 2.56 -16.18
N LYS A 4 46.19 1.84 -17.21
CA LYS A 4 45.70 0.50 -17.57
C LYS A 4 46.01 -0.55 -16.51
N LYS A 5 47.20 -0.51 -15.92
CA LYS A 5 47.62 -1.42 -14.85
C LYS A 5 46.83 -1.12 -13.55
N ARG A 6 46.47 0.13 -13.29
CA ARG A 6 45.68 0.54 -12.12
C ARG A 6 44.24 0.04 -12.21
N ARG A 7 43.61 0.11 -13.39
CA ARG A 7 42.28 -0.45 -13.63
C ARG A 7 42.26 -1.98 -13.49
N LEU A 8 43.25 -2.65 -14.04
CA LEU A 8 43.35 -4.11 -13.93
C LEU A 8 43.51 -4.55 -12.47
N LEU A 9 44.31 -3.83 -11.67
CA LEU A 9 44.50 -4.11 -10.25
C LEU A 9 43.20 -3.97 -9.47
N TYR A 10 42.42 -2.88 -9.68
CA TYR A 10 41.13 -2.69 -9.01
C TYR A 10 40.10 -3.75 -9.41
N THR A 11 40.10 -4.19 -10.68
CA THR A 11 39.20 -5.26 -11.12
C THR A 11 39.53 -6.58 -10.42
N LEU A 12 40.83 -6.93 -10.32
CA LEU A 12 41.27 -8.14 -9.64
C LEU A 12 40.96 -8.10 -8.13
N ILE A 13 41.11 -6.96 -7.47
CA ILE A 13 40.73 -6.78 -6.05
C ILE A 13 39.24 -6.97 -5.88
N ALA A 14 38.41 -6.38 -6.75
CA ALA A 14 36.96 -6.52 -6.67
C ALA A 14 36.53 -7.98 -6.84
N ILE A 15 37.10 -8.71 -7.77
CA ILE A 15 36.81 -10.14 -7.98
C ILE A 15 37.23 -10.96 -6.74
N ALA A 16 38.40 -10.70 -6.16
CA ALA A 16 38.86 -11.39 -4.96
C ALA A 16 37.92 -11.16 -3.75
N VAL A 17 37.41 -9.93 -3.56
CA VAL A 17 36.45 -9.63 -2.50
C VAL A 17 35.14 -10.37 -2.70
N VAL A 18 34.62 -10.44 -3.93
CA VAL A 18 33.38 -11.20 -4.22
C VAL A 18 33.57 -12.69 -3.94
N ILE A 19 34.70 -13.27 -4.31
CA ILE A 19 35.01 -14.69 -4.04
C ILE A 19 35.08 -14.95 -2.52
N LEU A 20 35.72 -14.06 -1.76
CA LEU A 20 35.78 -14.21 -0.29
C LEU A 20 34.41 -14.13 0.35
N LEU A 21 33.51 -13.24 -0.12
CA LEU A 21 32.14 -13.16 0.39
C LEU A 21 31.34 -14.43 0.08
N ILE A 22 31.50 -15.01 -1.11
CA ILE A 22 30.85 -16.28 -1.47
C ILE A 22 31.35 -17.43 -0.57
N ILE A 23 32.65 -17.51 -0.33
CA ILE A 23 33.25 -18.51 0.56
C ILE A 23 32.72 -18.35 1.99
N ALA A 24 32.62 -17.12 2.49
CA ALA A 24 32.06 -16.82 3.82
C ALA A 24 30.61 -17.28 3.95
N VAL A 25 29.76 -17.04 2.94
CA VAL A 25 28.37 -17.48 2.93
C VAL A 25 28.28 -19.03 2.91
N ILE A 26 29.11 -19.71 2.14
CA ILE A 26 29.17 -21.18 2.08
C ILE A 26 29.68 -21.75 3.41
N TYR A 27 30.65 -21.11 4.06
CA TYR A 27 31.19 -21.52 5.34
C TYR A 27 30.17 -21.40 6.47
N VAL A 28 29.44 -20.28 6.54
CA VAL A 28 28.36 -20.08 7.53
C VAL A 28 27.20 -21.05 7.29
N GLY A 29 26.86 -21.34 6.03
CA GLY A 29 25.83 -22.34 5.70
C GLY A 29 26.21 -23.79 6.04
N ARG A 30 27.52 -24.09 6.15
CA ARG A 30 28.03 -25.44 6.42
C ARG A 30 28.38 -25.69 7.91
N HIS A 31 28.55 -24.64 8.69
CA HIS A 31 28.94 -24.69 10.10
C HIS A 31 27.93 -24.01 11.04
N GLY A 32 26.64 -23.98 10.66
CA GLY A 32 25.56 -23.58 11.54
C GLY A 32 25.53 -24.48 12.77
N THR A 33 25.76 -23.89 13.92
CA THR A 33 25.94 -24.45 15.25
C THR A 33 24.89 -25.50 15.62
N GLY A 34 25.36 -26.76 15.70
CA GLY A 34 24.62 -27.84 16.38
C GLY A 34 24.59 -27.62 17.87
N GLY A 35 23.45 -27.29 18.40
CA GLY A 35 23.14 -27.38 19.84
C GLY A 35 22.67 -28.77 20.16
N LEU A 36 23.43 -29.47 21.01
CA LEU A 36 23.14 -30.76 21.59
C LEU A 36 21.89 -30.71 22.49
N PHE A 37 20.86 -31.49 22.19
CA PHE A 37 19.94 -32.01 23.17
C PHE A 37 19.72 -33.50 22.88
N GLU A 38 20.03 -34.32 23.92
CA GLU A 38 19.95 -35.77 23.95
C GLU A 38 18.53 -36.29 23.68
N ALA A 39 18.46 -37.32 22.85
CA ALA A 39 17.28 -38.12 22.64
C ALA A 39 17.15 -39.20 23.73
N ASN A 40 15.99 -39.34 24.33
CA ASN A 40 15.60 -40.54 25.05
C ASN A 40 14.41 -41.19 24.30
N PRO A 41 14.47 -42.49 23.95
CA PRO A 41 13.43 -43.12 23.16
C PRO A 41 12.46 -43.88 24.09
N SER A 42 11.17 -43.62 23.95
CA SER A 42 10.14 -44.66 24.08
C SER A 42 8.72 -44.13 23.85
N ALA A 43 8.04 -44.87 23.02
CA ALA A 43 6.61 -45.15 22.96
C ALA A 43 5.85 -44.54 21.79
N SER A 44 5.58 -45.42 20.87
CA SER A 44 4.47 -45.61 19.92
C SER A 44 3.17 -44.88 20.29
N SER A 45 2.61 -44.11 19.33
CA SER A 45 1.23 -44.29 18.85
C SER A 45 0.80 -43.14 17.91
N SER A 46 0.27 -43.50 16.76
CA SER A 46 -0.70 -42.87 15.85
C SER A 46 -0.69 -41.36 15.53
N PRO A 47 -0.85 -41.00 14.27
CA PRO A 47 -0.89 -39.59 13.84
C PRO A 47 -2.24 -38.98 14.24
N ASN A 48 -2.22 -38.10 15.20
CA ASN A 48 -3.32 -37.18 15.46
C ASN A 48 -3.02 -35.90 14.71
N THR A 49 -3.81 -35.60 13.69
CA THR A 49 -3.84 -34.32 13.00
C THR A 49 -4.27 -33.26 14.01
N GLY A 50 -3.29 -32.66 14.67
CA GLY A 50 -3.52 -31.51 15.55
C GLY A 50 -3.85 -30.30 14.69
N GLU A 51 -5.13 -30.06 14.49
CA GLU A 51 -5.67 -28.75 14.20
C GLU A 51 -5.26 -27.86 15.39
N GLU A 52 -4.30 -26.95 15.17
CA GLU A 52 -3.99 -25.93 16.17
C GLU A 52 -5.26 -25.08 16.33
N ASP A 53 -5.94 -25.25 17.47
CA ASP A 53 -7.05 -24.42 17.91
C ASP A 53 -6.62 -22.94 17.91
N GLU A 54 -6.89 -22.22 16.81
CA GLU A 54 -6.93 -20.76 16.84
C GLU A 54 -8.01 -20.37 17.86
N PRO A 55 -7.72 -19.46 18.81
CA PRO A 55 -8.73 -19.04 19.76
C PRO A 55 -9.98 -18.57 19.04
N ASP A 56 -11.12 -19.13 19.42
CA ASP A 56 -12.45 -18.81 18.86
C ASP A 56 -12.73 -17.30 19.02
N VAL A 57 -12.38 -16.54 17.99
CA VAL A 57 -12.60 -15.10 17.98
C VAL A 57 -14.07 -14.87 17.72
N LYS A 58 -14.82 -14.56 18.76
CA LYS A 58 -16.24 -14.17 18.63
C LYS A 58 -16.38 -13.09 17.57
N THR A 59 -17.16 -13.39 16.53
CA THR A 59 -17.43 -12.48 15.40
C THR A 59 -18.85 -11.94 15.49
N GLU A 60 -19.02 -10.68 15.15
CA GLU A 60 -20.34 -10.06 14.95
C GLU A 60 -20.59 -9.94 13.44
N THR A 61 -21.80 -10.29 13.00
CA THR A 61 -22.30 -9.85 11.69
C THR A 61 -22.83 -8.44 11.82
N LEU A 62 -22.63 -7.62 10.77
CA LEU A 62 -23.14 -6.25 10.73
C LEU A 62 -24.62 -6.20 11.09
N GLN A 63 -24.96 -5.58 12.22
CA GLN A 63 -26.21 -4.93 12.43
C GLN A 63 -25.95 -3.42 12.56
N GLU A 64 -26.30 -2.70 11.50
CA GLU A 64 -26.56 -1.26 11.47
C GLU A 64 -25.62 -0.32 12.25
N VAL A 65 -24.34 -0.32 11.95
CA VAL A 65 -23.54 0.89 12.17
C VAL A 65 -23.37 1.58 10.82
N LYS A 66 -24.14 2.64 10.56
CA LYS A 66 -23.97 3.47 9.36
C LYS A 66 -22.56 4.08 9.37
N ASN A 67 -21.68 3.54 8.56
CA ASN A 67 -20.43 4.20 8.22
C ASN A 67 -20.73 5.17 7.05
N PRO A 68 -20.28 6.42 7.09
CA PRO A 68 -20.43 7.34 5.97
C PRO A 68 -19.84 6.79 4.64
N TYR A 69 -18.98 5.77 4.72
CA TYR A 69 -18.35 5.11 3.57
C TYR A 69 -19.11 3.87 3.06
N ASP A 70 -20.14 3.36 3.76
CA ASP A 70 -20.88 2.13 3.36
C ASP A 70 -21.65 2.28 2.03
N ALA A 71 -21.90 3.50 1.56
CA ALA A 71 -22.63 3.80 0.33
C ALA A 71 -21.72 4.12 -0.87
N VAL A 72 -20.40 4.05 -0.69
CA VAL A 72 -19.43 4.53 -1.68
C VAL A 72 -18.74 3.34 -2.32
N ASP A 73 -18.99 3.10 -3.62
CA ASP A 73 -18.16 2.16 -4.39
C ASP A 73 -16.73 2.69 -4.41
N PRO A 74 -15.78 1.99 -3.74
CA PRO A 74 -14.41 2.45 -3.60
C PRO A 74 -13.67 2.57 -4.93
N THR A 75 -14.18 1.92 -5.97
CA THR A 75 -13.53 1.91 -7.29
C THR A 75 -13.96 3.10 -8.15
N THR A 76 -15.11 3.71 -7.89
CA THR A 76 -15.68 4.76 -8.76
C THR A 76 -16.02 6.05 -8.05
N ALA A 77 -16.46 6.00 -6.80
CA ALA A 77 -17.09 7.15 -6.14
C ALA A 77 -16.09 8.12 -5.47
N LEU A 78 -14.81 7.77 -5.38
CA LEU A 78 -13.77 8.64 -4.81
C LEU A 78 -12.92 9.36 -5.87
N ALA A 79 -13.22 9.17 -7.16
CA ALA A 79 -12.55 9.89 -8.24
C ALA A 79 -13.49 10.98 -8.80
N PRO A 80 -13.04 12.23 -8.92
CA PRO A 80 -13.79 13.27 -9.61
C PRO A 80 -14.04 12.88 -11.06
N ASP A 81 -15.02 13.52 -11.70
CA ASP A 81 -15.23 13.33 -13.13
C ASP A 81 -13.99 13.73 -13.96
N LEU A 82 -13.85 13.12 -15.14
CA LEU A 82 -12.65 13.26 -15.97
C LEU A 82 -12.36 14.72 -16.35
N ALA A 83 -13.37 15.57 -16.56
CA ALA A 83 -13.17 16.97 -16.93
C ALA A 83 -12.59 17.75 -15.75
N THR A 84 -13.11 17.54 -14.56
CA THR A 84 -12.58 18.10 -13.31
C THR A 84 -11.13 17.67 -13.08
N VAL A 85 -10.82 16.36 -13.20
CA VAL A 85 -9.47 15.84 -13.04
C VAL A 85 -8.48 16.47 -14.04
N LYS A 86 -8.85 16.57 -15.31
CA LYS A 86 -7.99 17.21 -16.32
C LYS A 86 -7.74 18.68 -16.01
N LYS A 87 -8.75 19.40 -15.50
CA LYS A 87 -8.59 20.79 -15.03
C LYS A 87 -7.67 20.87 -13.82
N GLU A 88 -7.83 20.00 -12.84
CA GLU A 88 -6.94 19.91 -11.68
C GLU A 88 -5.51 19.64 -12.11
N LEU A 89 -5.26 18.61 -12.96
CA LEU A 89 -3.92 18.30 -13.46
C LEU A 89 -3.27 19.47 -14.20
N SER A 90 -4.05 20.21 -15.00
CA SER A 90 -3.55 21.39 -15.71
C SER A 90 -3.12 22.51 -14.76
N SER A 91 -3.71 22.59 -13.57
CA SER A 91 -3.44 23.61 -12.55
C SER A 91 -2.31 23.23 -11.58
N LEU A 92 -1.90 21.96 -11.53
CA LEU A 92 -0.83 21.53 -10.64
C LEU A 92 0.51 22.19 -11.05
N PRO A 93 1.27 22.72 -10.08
CA PRO A 93 2.64 23.16 -10.35
C PRO A 93 3.49 22.00 -10.87
N VAL A 94 4.41 22.30 -11.78
CA VAL A 94 5.38 21.33 -12.33
C VAL A 94 6.76 21.69 -11.81
N LYS A 95 7.39 20.80 -11.04
CA LYS A 95 8.70 21.00 -10.44
C LYS A 95 9.43 19.66 -10.33
N GLU A 96 10.75 19.68 -10.25
CA GLU A 96 11.53 18.50 -9.90
C GLU A 96 11.24 18.05 -8.45
N ARG A 97 11.53 16.78 -8.13
CA ARG A 97 11.41 16.27 -6.76
C ARG A 97 12.32 17.05 -5.83
N ALA A 98 11.80 17.48 -4.70
CA ALA A 98 12.60 18.03 -3.61
C ALA A 98 13.38 16.90 -2.89
N SER A 99 14.33 17.32 -2.03
CA SER A 99 15.10 16.37 -1.24
C SER A 99 14.21 15.51 -0.35
N LYS A 100 14.56 14.23 -0.23
CA LYS A 100 13.95 13.29 0.73
C LYS A 100 14.47 13.50 2.17
N ASN A 101 15.44 14.38 2.38
CA ASN A 101 16.01 14.65 3.70
C ASN A 101 14.91 15.05 4.70
N GLY A 102 14.97 14.52 5.91
CA GLY A 102 13.98 14.77 6.95
C GLY A 102 12.68 13.97 6.81
N TYR A 103 12.50 13.20 5.73
CA TYR A 103 11.36 12.31 5.62
C TYR A 103 11.40 11.19 6.66
N SER A 104 10.31 11.06 7.39
CA SER A 104 9.98 9.86 8.14
C SER A 104 8.44 9.73 8.20
N ARG A 105 7.93 8.54 8.50
CA ARG A 105 6.47 8.37 8.59
C ARG A 105 5.86 9.16 9.75
N GLU A 106 6.61 9.39 10.80
CA GLU A 106 6.22 10.18 11.98
C GLU A 106 5.90 11.64 11.64
N GLN A 107 6.46 12.18 10.55
CA GLN A 107 6.13 13.51 10.05
C GLN A 107 4.65 13.64 9.60
N PHE A 108 3.98 12.51 9.42
CA PHE A 108 2.58 12.40 9.03
C PHE A 108 1.66 11.98 10.19
N GLY A 109 2.15 12.05 11.44
CA GLY A 109 1.40 11.71 12.64
C GLY A 109 1.39 10.22 12.97
N ALA A 110 0.50 9.85 13.89
CA ALA A 110 0.35 8.45 14.29
C ALA A 110 -0.24 7.61 13.15
N ALA A 111 0.26 6.37 13.00
CA ALA A 111 -0.26 5.46 11.99
C ALA A 111 -1.75 5.15 12.25
N TRP A 112 -2.59 5.29 11.22
CA TRP A 112 -4.02 4.94 11.25
C TRP A 112 -4.82 5.70 12.32
N GLU A 113 -4.49 6.97 12.51
CA GLU A 113 -5.17 7.83 13.47
C GLU A 113 -6.65 7.95 13.12
N ASP A 114 -7.53 7.89 14.14
CA ASP A 114 -8.96 8.17 14.02
C ASP A 114 -9.16 9.68 13.84
N VAL A 115 -9.02 10.17 12.61
CA VAL A 115 -9.09 11.61 12.30
C VAL A 115 -10.53 12.11 12.17
N ASP A 116 -11.49 11.25 11.85
CA ASP A 116 -12.91 11.57 11.72
C ASP A 116 -13.69 11.36 13.04
N LYS A 117 -13.00 10.83 14.08
CA LYS A 117 -13.52 10.60 15.44
C LYS A 117 -14.73 9.68 15.48
N ASN A 118 -14.80 8.71 14.57
CA ASN A 118 -15.86 7.71 14.53
C ASN A 118 -15.66 6.59 15.56
N GLY A 119 -14.50 6.55 16.23
CA GLY A 119 -14.08 5.56 17.23
C GLY A 119 -13.41 4.33 16.65
N CYS A 120 -13.19 4.28 15.32
CA CYS A 120 -12.44 3.27 14.63
C CYS A 120 -11.08 3.86 14.14
N ASN A 121 -10.10 3.03 13.93
CA ASN A 121 -8.87 3.50 13.29
C ASN A 121 -9.04 3.52 11.77
N THR A 122 -8.37 4.45 11.10
CA THR A 122 -8.47 4.66 9.65
C THR A 122 -8.21 3.37 8.84
N ARG A 123 -7.30 2.48 9.28
CA ARG A 123 -7.08 1.21 8.58
C ARG A 123 -8.34 0.34 8.53
N ASP A 124 -9.04 0.23 9.65
CA ASP A 124 -10.26 -0.58 9.74
C ASP A 124 -11.42 0.06 8.97
N ASP A 125 -11.49 1.39 8.91
CA ASP A 125 -12.47 2.10 8.08
C ASP A 125 -12.27 1.81 6.60
N ILE A 126 -11.02 1.83 6.13
CA ILE A 126 -10.72 1.51 4.73
C ILE A 126 -10.97 0.02 4.44
N LEU A 127 -10.59 -0.89 5.34
CA LEU A 127 -10.92 -2.32 5.17
C LEU A 127 -12.43 -2.53 5.12
N ARG A 128 -13.19 -1.86 5.98
CA ARG A 128 -14.66 -1.93 5.98
C ARG A 128 -15.25 -1.38 4.69
N ARG A 129 -14.71 -0.29 4.14
CA ARG A 129 -15.16 0.32 2.88
C ARG A 129 -14.88 -0.58 1.66
N ASP A 130 -13.68 -1.16 1.60
CA ASP A 130 -13.15 -1.76 0.37
C ASP A 130 -13.37 -3.28 0.29
N LEU A 131 -13.71 -3.95 1.41
CA LEU A 131 -13.98 -5.38 1.41
C LEU A 131 -15.48 -5.67 1.38
N THR A 132 -15.84 -6.80 0.76
CA THR A 132 -17.15 -7.43 0.86
C THR A 132 -17.11 -8.59 1.87
N ASP A 133 -18.26 -9.10 2.26
CA ASP A 133 -18.40 -10.23 3.22
C ASP A 133 -17.65 -9.99 4.54
N VAL A 134 -17.64 -8.74 5.00
CA VAL A 134 -16.87 -8.29 6.16
C VAL A 134 -17.42 -8.90 7.45
N ARG A 135 -16.51 -9.39 8.31
CA ARG A 135 -16.82 -9.80 9.68
C ARG A 135 -15.95 -9.01 10.65
N PHE A 136 -16.54 -8.69 11.79
CA PHE A 136 -15.93 -7.86 12.81
C PHE A 136 -15.69 -8.63 14.10
N LYS A 137 -14.69 -8.17 14.87
CA LYS A 137 -14.44 -8.68 16.21
C LYS A 137 -15.58 -8.26 17.13
N ALA A 138 -16.15 -9.22 17.86
CA ALA A 138 -17.19 -8.98 18.85
C ALA A 138 -16.75 -7.97 19.92
N GLY A 139 -17.66 -7.09 20.34
CA GLY A 139 -17.39 -6.08 21.36
C GLY A 139 -16.59 -4.85 20.86
N THR A 140 -16.32 -4.73 19.56
CA THR A 140 -15.60 -3.58 18.99
C THR A 140 -16.50 -2.58 18.26
N ARG A 141 -17.80 -2.69 18.40
CA ARG A 141 -18.80 -1.85 17.71
C ARG A 141 -18.57 -1.82 16.19
N ALA A 142 -18.27 -2.99 15.61
CA ALA A 142 -17.96 -3.15 14.20
C ALA A 142 -16.75 -2.31 13.70
N CYS A 143 -15.82 -1.95 14.58
CA CYS A 143 -14.61 -1.25 14.20
C CYS A 143 -13.51 -2.21 13.71
N THR A 144 -13.27 -3.33 14.40
CA THR A 144 -12.15 -4.21 14.05
C THR A 144 -12.54 -5.26 13.02
N VAL A 145 -12.12 -5.09 11.78
CA VAL A 145 -12.34 -6.06 10.69
C VAL A 145 -11.45 -7.29 10.91
N ILE A 146 -12.06 -8.50 10.90
CA ILE A 146 -11.34 -9.78 11.07
C ILE A 146 -11.18 -10.49 9.72
N THR A 147 -12.26 -10.60 8.94
CA THR A 147 -12.23 -11.23 7.61
C THR A 147 -13.03 -10.41 6.63
N GLY A 148 -12.80 -10.65 5.35
CA GLY A 148 -13.53 -10.08 4.23
C GLY A 148 -12.91 -10.50 2.90
N LYS A 149 -13.51 -10.08 1.80
CA LYS A 149 -12.99 -10.32 0.44
C LYS A 149 -12.67 -8.99 -0.22
N LEU A 150 -11.48 -8.86 -0.74
CA LEU A 150 -11.05 -7.71 -1.53
C LEU A 150 -11.12 -8.04 -3.03
N ALA A 151 -11.93 -7.30 -3.79
CA ALA A 151 -11.74 -7.20 -5.23
C ALA A 151 -10.58 -6.22 -5.47
N ASP A 152 -9.34 -6.75 -5.52
CA ASP A 152 -8.16 -5.91 -5.52
C ASP A 152 -8.06 -5.01 -6.76
N PRO A 153 -8.01 -3.68 -6.59
CA PRO A 153 -7.97 -2.76 -7.72
C PRO A 153 -6.63 -2.79 -8.46
N TYR A 154 -5.53 -3.18 -7.82
CA TYR A 154 -4.21 -3.15 -8.43
C TYR A 154 -3.92 -4.33 -9.34
N THR A 155 -4.40 -5.50 -8.99
CA THR A 155 -4.16 -6.73 -9.77
C THR A 155 -5.41 -7.24 -10.50
N GLY A 156 -6.61 -6.80 -10.08
CA GLY A 156 -7.90 -7.32 -10.56
C GLY A 156 -8.26 -8.69 -9.99
N LYS A 157 -7.52 -9.17 -8.98
CA LYS A 157 -7.77 -10.47 -8.32
C LYS A 157 -8.68 -10.32 -7.12
N THR A 158 -9.37 -11.39 -6.73
CA THR A 158 -10.05 -11.47 -5.45
C THR A 158 -9.09 -12.04 -4.41
N ILE A 159 -9.00 -11.39 -3.25
CA ILE A 159 -8.12 -11.78 -2.15
C ILE A 159 -8.97 -11.97 -0.89
N ASP A 160 -8.88 -13.14 -0.27
CA ASP A 160 -9.48 -13.39 1.02
C ASP A 160 -8.63 -12.75 2.12
N PHE A 161 -9.19 -11.78 2.83
CA PHE A 161 -8.54 -11.13 3.96
C PHE A 161 -8.86 -11.89 5.24
N LYS A 162 -7.80 -12.21 6.00
CA LYS A 162 -7.90 -12.71 7.38
C LYS A 162 -6.90 -11.93 8.24
N ARG A 163 -7.40 -11.33 9.33
CA ARG A 163 -6.55 -10.61 10.28
C ARG A 163 -5.69 -11.59 11.07
N GLY A 164 -4.39 -11.38 11.09
CA GLY A 164 -3.44 -12.21 11.82
C GLY A 164 -2.00 -11.76 11.59
N LYS A 165 -1.07 -12.21 12.45
CA LYS A 165 0.36 -11.82 12.36
C LYS A 165 0.99 -12.18 11.02
N LYS A 166 0.59 -13.31 10.41
CA LYS A 166 1.15 -13.81 9.14
C LYS A 166 0.27 -13.49 7.93
N THR A 167 -1.01 -13.18 8.13
CA THR A 167 -2.03 -13.11 7.08
C THR A 167 -2.46 -11.69 6.73
N SER A 168 -2.40 -10.75 7.70
CA SER A 168 -2.82 -9.36 7.46
C SER A 168 -2.06 -8.64 6.35
N SER A 169 -0.85 -9.10 6.02
CA SER A 169 -0.01 -8.50 4.97
C SER A 169 -0.47 -8.84 3.55
N ALA A 170 -1.37 -9.82 3.38
CA ALA A 170 -1.96 -10.13 2.07
C ALA A 170 -2.78 -8.95 1.52
N VAL A 171 -3.45 -8.20 2.43
CA VAL A 171 -4.15 -6.96 2.09
C VAL A 171 -3.55 -5.82 2.90
N GLN A 172 -2.98 -4.85 2.20
CA GLN A 172 -2.41 -3.63 2.79
C GLN A 172 -3.29 -2.44 2.46
N ILE A 173 -3.21 -1.39 3.27
CA ILE A 173 -3.78 -0.09 2.91
C ILE A 173 -2.64 0.74 2.31
N ASP A 174 -2.81 1.06 1.04
CA ASP A 174 -1.87 1.91 0.31
C ASP A 174 -2.31 3.37 0.33
N HIS A 175 -1.33 4.27 0.28
CA HIS A 175 -1.50 5.68 -0.04
C HIS A 175 -1.34 5.86 -1.55
N VAL A 176 -2.42 6.21 -2.27
CA VAL A 176 -2.41 6.37 -3.75
C VAL A 176 -1.31 7.35 -4.17
N VAL A 177 -1.17 8.46 -3.42
CA VAL A 177 0.02 9.31 -3.41
C VAL A 177 0.85 8.90 -2.20
N ALA A 178 1.94 8.16 -2.43
CA ALA A 178 2.78 7.64 -1.35
C ALA A 178 3.32 8.77 -0.46
N LEU A 179 3.41 8.54 0.86
CA LEU A 179 3.85 9.60 1.79
C LEU A 179 5.25 10.14 1.48
N SER A 180 6.15 9.26 1.01
CA SER A 180 7.49 9.69 0.60
C SER A 180 7.49 10.47 -0.71
N ASP A 181 6.61 10.15 -1.67
CA ASP A 181 6.39 10.97 -2.86
C ASP A 181 5.78 12.31 -2.49
N ALA A 182 4.72 12.30 -1.67
CA ALA A 182 4.09 13.53 -1.16
C ALA A 182 5.10 14.46 -0.49
N TRP A 183 6.00 13.91 0.35
CA TRP A 183 7.08 14.69 0.99
C TRP A 183 7.94 15.40 -0.04
N GLN A 184 8.40 14.68 -1.05
CA GLN A 184 9.26 15.19 -2.11
C GLN A 184 8.52 16.07 -3.13
N THR A 185 7.19 16.11 -3.08
CA THR A 185 6.36 16.91 -3.99
C THR A 185 5.53 17.96 -3.25
N GLY A 186 5.94 18.37 -2.04
CA GLY A 186 5.39 19.53 -1.36
C GLY A 186 4.91 19.32 0.07
N ALA A 187 4.71 18.08 0.53
CA ALA A 187 4.21 17.86 1.88
C ALA A 187 5.22 18.28 2.98
N GLN A 188 6.49 18.42 2.66
CA GLN A 188 7.47 19.00 3.59
C GLN A 188 7.22 20.48 3.90
N ASP A 189 6.51 21.18 3.01
CA ASP A 189 6.25 22.62 3.11
C ASP A 189 4.88 22.96 3.72
N ILE A 190 4.01 21.95 3.94
CA ILE A 190 2.73 22.13 4.62
C ILE A 190 2.83 21.79 6.11
N ASP A 191 1.88 22.32 6.91
CA ASP A 191 1.86 22.09 8.35
C ASP A 191 1.61 20.61 8.72
N GLU A 192 1.98 20.26 9.95
CA GLU A 192 1.86 18.89 10.46
C GLU A 192 0.39 18.40 10.43
N GLN A 193 -0.56 19.28 10.78
CA GLN A 193 -1.99 18.94 10.76
C GLN A 193 -2.44 18.50 9.35
N LYS A 194 -2.00 19.22 8.32
CA LYS A 194 -2.30 18.87 6.92
C LYS A 194 -1.61 17.58 6.48
N ARG A 195 -0.39 17.31 6.96
CA ARG A 195 0.26 16.01 6.70
C ARG A 195 -0.49 14.85 7.35
N ARG A 196 -0.98 15.03 8.58
CA ARG A 196 -1.81 14.03 9.27
C ARG A 196 -3.12 13.77 8.53
N GLU A 197 -3.78 14.82 8.05
CA GLU A 197 -4.98 14.71 7.21
C GLU A 197 -4.67 13.94 5.93
N LEU A 198 -3.60 14.27 5.19
CA LEU A 198 -3.18 13.56 3.97
C LEU A 198 -2.92 12.06 4.20
N ALA A 199 -2.29 11.72 5.33
CA ALA A 199 -1.96 10.32 5.65
C ALA A 199 -3.19 9.48 6.02
N ASN A 200 -4.26 10.11 6.49
CA ASN A 200 -5.48 9.42 6.92
C ASN A 200 -6.69 9.77 6.03
N ASP A 201 -6.45 10.43 4.90
CA ASP A 201 -7.51 10.81 3.97
C ASP A 201 -8.04 9.57 3.22
N PRO A 202 -9.35 9.25 3.35
CA PRO A 202 -9.95 8.14 2.62
C PRO A 202 -9.78 8.25 1.09
N GLU A 203 -9.67 9.46 0.53
CA GLU A 203 -9.42 9.68 -0.90
C GLU A 203 -7.99 9.29 -1.31
N ASN A 204 -7.03 9.36 -0.36
CA ASN A 204 -5.66 8.91 -0.57
C ASN A 204 -5.44 7.43 -0.22
N LEU A 205 -6.40 6.76 0.40
CA LEU A 205 -6.23 5.41 0.94
C LEU A 205 -7.02 4.37 0.16
N VAL A 206 -6.42 3.20 -0.10
CA VAL A 206 -7.06 2.07 -0.77
C VAL A 206 -6.54 0.74 -0.23
N ALA A 207 -7.44 -0.22 0.00
CA ALA A 207 -7.04 -1.60 0.25
C ALA A 207 -6.50 -2.22 -1.04
N SER A 208 -5.35 -2.89 -0.96
CA SER A 208 -4.67 -3.43 -2.14
C SER A 208 -3.89 -4.69 -1.83
N ASP A 209 -3.57 -5.47 -2.88
CA ASP A 209 -2.64 -6.60 -2.84
C ASP A 209 -1.30 -6.20 -2.22
N GLY A 210 -0.88 -6.92 -1.17
CA GLY A 210 0.35 -6.60 -0.45
C GLY A 210 1.60 -6.61 -1.34
N PRO A 211 1.83 -7.65 -2.15
CA PRO A 211 2.92 -7.67 -3.13
C PRO A 211 2.89 -6.51 -4.13
N ALA A 212 1.72 -6.17 -4.69
CA ALA A 212 1.60 -5.06 -5.64
C ALA A 212 1.89 -3.71 -4.96
N ASN A 213 1.41 -3.51 -3.72
CA ASN A 213 1.72 -2.32 -2.93
C ASN A 213 3.23 -2.22 -2.61
N MET A 214 3.87 -3.32 -2.24
CA MET A 214 5.33 -3.34 -2.04
C MET A 214 6.10 -3.02 -3.32
N GLN A 215 5.64 -3.51 -4.49
CA GLN A 215 6.24 -3.17 -5.78
C GLN A 215 6.07 -1.69 -6.12
N LYS A 216 4.90 -1.10 -5.85
CA LYS A 216 4.65 0.33 -6.02
C LYS A 216 5.59 1.16 -5.17
N SER A 217 5.78 0.81 -3.89
CA SER A 217 6.64 1.55 -2.96
C SER A 217 6.29 3.05 -2.90
N ASP A 218 7.26 3.94 -3.15
CA ASP A 218 7.07 5.40 -3.21
C ASP A 218 7.10 5.96 -4.65
N SER A 219 6.86 5.09 -5.64
CA SER A 219 6.78 5.46 -7.06
C SER A 219 5.60 6.37 -7.37
N ASP A 220 5.81 7.32 -8.27
CA ASP A 220 4.75 8.11 -8.91
C ASP A 220 4.18 7.42 -10.17
N ALA A 221 3.26 8.08 -10.87
CA ALA A 221 2.59 7.52 -12.05
C ALA A 221 3.53 7.30 -13.25
N SER A 222 4.70 7.91 -13.27
CA SER A 222 5.70 7.70 -14.34
C SER A 222 6.51 6.43 -14.14
N GLU A 223 6.61 5.96 -12.89
CA GLU A 223 7.43 4.82 -12.49
C GLU A 223 6.60 3.56 -12.29
N TRP A 224 5.35 3.72 -11.82
CA TRP A 224 4.46 2.58 -11.55
C TRP A 224 2.99 2.91 -11.83
N LEU A 225 2.29 1.96 -12.43
CA LEU A 225 0.83 1.97 -12.62
C LEU A 225 0.27 0.59 -12.30
N PRO A 226 -0.98 0.48 -11.80
CA PRO A 226 -1.62 -0.81 -11.55
C PRO A 226 -1.56 -1.74 -12.75
N GLY A 227 -1.26 -3.03 -12.50
CA GLY A 227 -1.32 -4.08 -13.52
C GLY A 227 -2.73 -4.25 -14.09
N ASN A 228 -3.74 -4.03 -13.26
CA ASN A 228 -5.14 -3.93 -13.68
C ASN A 228 -5.37 -2.63 -14.48
N THR A 229 -5.32 -2.75 -15.79
CA THR A 229 -5.45 -1.59 -16.70
C THR A 229 -6.80 -0.88 -16.57
N ALA A 230 -7.87 -1.59 -16.18
CA ALA A 230 -9.19 -1.02 -15.98
C ALA A 230 -9.24 0.00 -14.82
N TYR A 231 -8.37 -0.16 -13.83
CA TYR A 231 -8.30 0.74 -12.67
C TYR A 231 -7.40 1.96 -12.90
N ARG A 232 -6.55 1.99 -13.91
CA ARG A 232 -5.56 3.07 -14.11
C ARG A 232 -6.19 4.46 -14.21
N CYS A 233 -7.35 4.57 -14.85
CA CYS A 233 -8.06 5.85 -14.93
C CYS A 233 -8.46 6.37 -13.55
N THR A 234 -9.08 5.54 -12.74
CA THR A 234 -9.45 5.87 -11.36
C THR A 234 -8.22 6.15 -10.48
N TYR A 235 -7.17 5.34 -10.62
CA TYR A 235 -5.92 5.51 -9.87
C TYR A 235 -5.28 6.88 -10.13
N VAL A 236 -5.09 7.24 -11.40
CA VAL A 236 -4.49 8.53 -11.77
C VAL A 236 -5.41 9.70 -11.41
N ALA A 237 -6.72 9.55 -11.61
CA ALA A 237 -7.68 10.58 -11.20
C ALA A 237 -7.59 10.88 -9.70
N ARG A 238 -7.48 9.85 -8.86
CA ARG A 238 -7.31 10.00 -7.41
C ARG A 238 -5.98 10.66 -7.06
N GLN A 239 -4.87 10.26 -7.71
CA GLN A 239 -3.57 10.92 -7.49
C GLN A 239 -3.63 12.41 -7.80
N VAL A 240 -4.18 12.79 -8.94
CA VAL A 240 -4.35 14.19 -9.34
C VAL A 240 -5.18 14.96 -8.31
N HIS A 241 -6.33 14.39 -7.93
CA HIS A 241 -7.23 15.03 -6.97
C HIS A 241 -6.56 15.24 -5.60
N VAL A 242 -5.90 14.21 -5.08
CA VAL A 242 -5.16 14.30 -3.81
C VAL A 242 -4.05 15.35 -3.89
N LYS A 243 -3.25 15.35 -4.96
CA LYS A 243 -2.22 16.37 -5.14
C LYS A 243 -2.80 17.78 -5.22
N ALA A 244 -3.92 17.97 -5.90
CA ALA A 244 -4.61 19.26 -5.94
C ALA A 244 -5.15 19.69 -4.57
N LYS A 245 -5.83 18.79 -3.85
CA LYS A 245 -6.39 19.01 -2.51
C LYS A 245 -5.33 19.47 -1.50
N TYR A 246 -4.15 18.83 -1.53
CA TYR A 246 -3.05 19.12 -0.60
C TYR A 246 -2.00 20.09 -1.15
N LYS A 247 -2.27 20.72 -2.31
CA LYS A 247 -1.36 21.70 -2.95
C LYS A 247 0.04 21.15 -3.21
N LEU A 248 0.12 19.87 -3.55
CA LEU A 248 1.35 19.21 -3.98
C LEU A 248 1.62 19.54 -5.44
N TRP A 249 2.82 19.23 -5.92
CA TRP A 249 3.17 19.36 -7.33
C TRP A 249 3.40 18.01 -8.00
N VAL A 250 3.57 18.01 -9.29
CA VAL A 250 3.97 16.86 -10.10
C VAL A 250 5.33 17.09 -10.74
N THR A 251 6.09 16.02 -10.99
CA THR A 251 7.28 16.11 -11.83
C THR A 251 6.88 16.22 -13.30
N PRO A 252 7.78 16.69 -14.20
CA PRO A 252 7.49 16.71 -15.65
C PRO A 252 7.12 15.33 -16.19
N ASP A 253 7.80 14.28 -15.74
CA ASP A 253 7.57 12.90 -16.18
C ASP A 253 6.26 12.35 -15.62
N GLU A 254 5.97 12.58 -14.34
CA GLU A 254 4.71 12.21 -13.71
C GLU A 254 3.52 12.87 -14.41
N LYS A 255 3.59 14.19 -14.67
CA LYS A 255 2.53 14.92 -15.39
C LYS A 255 2.26 14.29 -16.76
N ARG A 256 3.31 14.02 -17.52
CA ARG A 256 3.22 13.40 -18.85
C ARG A 256 2.59 12.00 -18.78
N ALA A 257 2.96 11.20 -17.80
CA ALA A 257 2.37 9.88 -17.58
C ALA A 257 0.88 9.97 -17.22
N MET A 258 0.52 10.88 -16.31
CA MET A 258 -0.88 11.13 -15.94
C MET A 258 -1.72 11.59 -17.13
N GLU A 259 -1.21 12.53 -17.94
CA GLU A 259 -1.88 13.01 -19.16
C GLU A 259 -2.14 11.87 -20.15
N ASN A 260 -1.14 11.00 -20.36
CA ASN A 260 -1.27 9.84 -21.25
C ASN A 260 -2.37 8.89 -20.79
N VAL A 261 -2.44 8.58 -19.48
CA VAL A 261 -3.50 7.73 -18.92
C VAL A 261 -4.85 8.42 -19.09
N LEU A 262 -5.01 9.67 -18.64
CA LEU A 262 -6.29 10.38 -18.67
C LEU A 262 -6.81 10.63 -20.08
N ASN A 263 -5.94 10.71 -21.08
CA ASN A 263 -6.34 10.83 -22.49
C ASN A 263 -6.87 9.52 -23.07
N SER A 264 -6.48 8.38 -22.49
CA SER A 264 -7.03 7.06 -22.86
C SER A 264 -8.36 6.74 -22.16
N CYS A 265 -8.74 7.52 -21.14
CA CYS A 265 -9.94 7.27 -20.35
C CYS A 265 -11.19 7.71 -21.10
N LYS A 266 -12.21 6.87 -21.05
CA LYS A 266 -13.55 7.23 -21.58
C LYS A 266 -14.25 8.12 -20.55
N SER A 267 -14.90 9.18 -21.01
CA SER A 267 -15.76 10.01 -20.15
C SER A 267 -16.92 9.16 -19.65
N THR A 268 -16.85 8.74 -18.38
CA THR A 268 -18.00 8.17 -17.68
C THR A 268 -18.88 9.32 -17.24
N ASN A 269 -19.98 9.58 -17.97
CA ASN A 269 -21.02 10.47 -17.47
C ASN A 269 -21.65 9.79 -16.24
N PRO A 270 -21.52 10.34 -15.01
CA PRO A 270 -22.08 9.73 -13.80
C PRO A 270 -23.62 9.70 -13.78
N GLY A 271 -24.28 10.27 -14.81
CA GLY A 271 -25.74 10.35 -14.92
C GLY A 271 -26.43 9.19 -15.67
N LYS A 272 -25.73 8.15 -16.15
CA LYS A 272 -26.31 7.09 -17.00
C LYS A 272 -26.06 5.66 -16.58
N GLN A 273 -25.61 5.38 -15.37
CA GLN A 273 -25.71 4.02 -14.84
C GLN A 273 -27.06 3.84 -14.15
N LYS A 274 -28.12 3.66 -14.95
CA LYS A 274 -29.34 2.98 -14.47
C LYS A 274 -28.98 1.53 -14.19
N ALA A 275 -29.32 1.11 -12.95
CA ALA A 275 -29.29 -0.28 -12.54
C ALA A 275 -29.94 -1.16 -13.63
N ALA A 276 -29.24 -2.21 -14.06
CA ALA A 276 -29.78 -3.35 -14.79
C ALA A 276 -29.88 -4.53 -13.81
#